data_b64208cb0330c40c82228a23c573b676
#
_entry.id   b64208cb0330c40c82228a23c573b676
#
_cell.length_a   1.000
_cell.length_b   1.000
_cell.length_c   1.000
_cell.angle_alpha   90.00
_cell.angle_beta   90.00
_cell.angle_gamma   90.00
#
_symmetry.space_group_name_H-M   'P 1'
#
loop_
_entity.id
_entity.type
_entity.pdbx_description
1 polymer ?
#
loop_
_entity_poly.entity_id
_entity_poly.type
_entity_poly.pdbx_seq_one_letter_code
_entity_poly.pdbx_strand_id
1 'polypeptide(L)'
;MARIIKNCYGMWERTRFNKLKENDWFTFRTGANITDVYSDDVLFKVNCEFSTEDSCQKVNCMSCGGAQFLIRNKRSIVWKIILKGELL
;
A
#
# COMPACT_ATOMS: atom_id res chain seq x y z
N MET A 1 -5.04 -17.45 8.19
CA MET A 1 -3.63 -17.66 7.80
C MET A 1 -3.26 -16.69 6.71
N ALA A 2 -2.14 -16.00 6.88
CA ALA A 2 -1.67 -15.06 5.87
C ALA A 2 -1.19 -15.82 4.63
N ARG A 3 -1.51 -15.29 3.46
CA ARG A 3 -1.07 -15.84 2.18
C ARG A 3 0.10 -15.01 1.68
N ILE A 4 1.21 -15.66 1.36
CA ILE A 4 2.42 -14.98 0.91
C ILE A 4 2.69 -15.40 -0.53
N ILE A 5 3.01 -14.43 -1.38
CA ILE A 5 3.43 -14.66 -2.76
C ILE A 5 4.76 -13.96 -3.01
N LYS A 6 5.51 -14.45 -3.98
CA LYS A 6 6.81 -13.89 -4.38
C LYS A 6 6.73 -13.28 -5.78
N ASN A 7 7.48 -12.19 -5.97
CA ASN A 7 7.79 -11.69 -7.30
C ASN A 7 9.17 -11.02 -7.28
N CYS A 8 9.58 -10.40 -8.39
CA CYS A 8 10.90 -9.79 -8.52
C CYS A 8 11.14 -8.59 -7.58
N TYR A 9 10.11 -8.05 -6.96
CA TYR A 9 10.21 -6.92 -6.04
C TYR A 9 10.14 -7.31 -4.57
N GLY A 10 9.90 -8.59 -4.27
CA GLY A 10 9.87 -9.05 -2.90
C GLY A 10 8.80 -10.08 -2.62
N MET A 11 8.47 -10.20 -1.36
CA MET A 11 7.40 -11.07 -0.90
C MET A 11 6.22 -10.22 -0.46
N TRP A 12 5.03 -10.61 -0.89
CA TRP A 12 3.80 -9.89 -0.59
C TRP A 12 2.90 -10.75 0.28
N GLU A 13 2.43 -10.18 1.38
CA GLU A 13 1.56 -10.87 2.34
C GLU A 13 0.15 -10.31 2.24
N ARG A 14 -0.83 -11.20 2.09
CA ARG A 14 -2.24 -10.84 2.11
C ARG A 14 -2.63 -10.40 3.52
N THR A 15 -3.17 -9.21 3.64
CA THR A 15 -3.61 -8.64 4.92
C THR A 15 -4.79 -7.71 4.69
N ARG A 16 -5.19 -6.98 5.72
CA ARG A 16 -6.23 -5.96 5.62
C ARG A 16 -5.61 -4.58 5.82
N PHE A 17 -6.21 -3.57 5.20
CA PHE A 17 -5.71 -2.20 5.29
C PHE A 17 -5.51 -1.75 6.74
N ASN A 18 -6.44 -2.07 7.64
CA ASN A 18 -6.35 -1.67 9.05
C ASN A 18 -5.23 -2.34 9.84
N LYS A 19 -4.58 -3.35 9.27
CA LYS A 19 -3.41 -4.00 9.87
C LYS A 19 -2.09 -3.37 9.43
N LEU A 20 -2.12 -2.48 8.45
CA LEU A 20 -0.92 -1.80 7.98
C LEU A 20 -0.47 -0.74 8.98
N LYS A 21 0.83 -0.57 9.10
CA LYS A 21 1.46 0.51 9.86
C LYS A 21 1.79 1.66 8.92
N GLU A 22 2.06 2.83 9.49
CA GLU A 22 2.50 3.98 8.74
C GLU A 22 3.73 3.62 7.88
N ASN A 23 3.73 4.06 6.64
CA ASN A 23 4.77 3.81 5.63
C ASN A 23 4.86 2.37 5.14
N ASP A 24 3.94 1.49 5.54
CA ASP A 24 3.89 0.17 4.94
C ASP A 24 3.48 0.28 3.46
N TRP A 25 4.23 -0.43 2.62
CA TRP A 25 3.94 -0.49 1.19
C TRP A 25 2.94 -1.61 0.93
N PHE A 26 1.95 -1.34 0.12
CA PHE A 26 0.89 -2.30 -0.18
C PHE A 26 0.30 -2.05 -1.56
N THR A 27 -0.49 -3.00 -2.02
CA THR A 27 -1.27 -2.86 -3.25
C THR A 27 -2.61 -3.56 -3.07
N PHE A 28 -3.61 -3.12 -3.83
CA PHE A 28 -4.90 -3.81 -3.92
C PHE A 28 -4.87 -4.96 -4.92
N ARG A 29 -3.85 -5.01 -5.78
CA ARG A 29 -3.64 -6.11 -6.71
C ARG A 29 -2.82 -7.19 -6.04
N THR A 30 -2.90 -8.41 -6.57
CA THR A 30 -1.99 -9.46 -6.12
C THR A 30 -0.54 -9.04 -6.34
N GLY A 31 0.26 -9.10 -5.29
CA GLY A 31 1.66 -8.70 -5.37
C GLY A 31 2.44 -9.42 -6.47
N ALA A 32 2.02 -10.66 -6.85
CA ALA A 32 2.63 -11.39 -7.97
C ALA A 32 2.49 -10.66 -9.31
N ASN A 33 1.50 -9.78 -9.44
CA ASN A 33 1.23 -9.02 -10.66
C ASN A 33 1.91 -7.65 -10.69
N ILE A 34 2.66 -7.31 -9.65
CA ILE A 34 3.34 -6.02 -9.58
C ILE A 34 4.65 -6.11 -10.36
N THR A 35 4.75 -5.33 -11.41
CA THR A 35 5.94 -5.28 -12.27
C THR A 35 6.82 -4.07 -12.02
N ASP A 36 6.30 -3.07 -11.30
CA ASP A 36 7.01 -1.84 -10.99
C ASP A 36 6.50 -1.27 -9.66
N VAL A 37 7.37 -1.22 -8.65
CA VAL A 37 7.01 -0.68 -7.34
C VAL A 37 6.78 0.83 -7.35
N TYR A 38 7.19 1.52 -8.39
CA TYR A 38 6.94 2.95 -8.54
C TYR A 38 5.65 3.26 -9.29
N SER A 39 4.92 2.23 -9.73
CA SER A 39 3.63 2.43 -10.37
C SER A 39 2.58 2.93 -9.37
N ASP A 40 1.50 3.52 -9.88
CA ASP A 40 0.40 3.98 -9.04
C ASP A 40 -0.39 2.83 -8.40
N ASP A 41 -0.11 1.60 -8.78
CA ASP A 41 -0.70 0.42 -8.15
C ASP A 41 -0.08 0.11 -6.78
N VAL A 42 1.11 0.63 -6.51
CA VAL A 42 1.81 0.43 -5.24
C VAL A 42 1.67 1.70 -4.40
N LEU A 43 1.13 1.52 -3.20
CA LEU A 43 0.80 2.62 -2.31
C LEU A 43 1.53 2.45 -0.99
N PHE A 44 1.66 3.52 -0.22
CA PHE A 44 2.10 3.44 1.16
C PHE A 44 1.09 4.12 2.08
N LYS A 45 0.95 3.58 3.28
CA LYS A 45 -0.02 4.07 4.24
C LYS A 45 0.50 5.32 4.93
N VAL A 46 -0.36 6.34 5.06
CA VAL A 46 -0.11 7.53 5.86
C VAL A 46 -1.06 7.51 7.06
N ASN A 47 -0.53 7.73 8.25
CA ASN A 47 -1.32 7.70 9.47
C ASN A 47 -2.01 9.02 9.79
N CYS A 48 -1.63 10.09 9.14
CA CYS A 48 -2.30 11.37 9.37
C CYS A 48 -3.34 11.61 8.30
N GLU A 49 -4.59 11.69 8.71
CA GLU A 49 -5.60 12.25 7.86
C GLU A 49 -5.34 13.75 7.81
N PHE A 50 -4.84 14.23 6.68
CA PHE A 50 -4.67 15.67 6.51
C PHE A 50 -5.64 16.18 5.46
N SER A 51 -6.07 17.41 5.62
CA SER A 51 -6.86 18.09 4.61
C SER A 51 -5.96 19.05 3.84
N THR A 52 -6.12 19.09 2.54
CA THR A 52 -5.50 20.12 1.73
C THR A 52 -6.32 21.41 1.85
N GLU A 53 -5.66 22.55 1.71
CA GLU A 53 -6.33 23.85 1.84
C GLU A 53 -7.54 24.01 0.92
N ASP A 54 -7.50 23.35 -0.22
CA ASP A 54 -8.51 23.56 -1.27
C ASP A 54 -9.70 22.61 -1.19
N SER A 55 -9.60 21.47 -0.50
CA SER A 55 -10.66 20.47 -0.62
C SER A 55 -11.09 19.81 0.68
N CYS A 56 -10.41 20.03 1.78
CA CYS A 56 -10.68 19.33 3.05
C CYS A 56 -10.73 17.80 2.87
N GLN A 57 -10.07 17.28 1.84
CA GLN A 57 -10.01 15.86 1.59
C GLN A 57 -9.05 15.18 2.55
N LYS A 58 -9.56 14.14 3.21
CA LYS A 58 -8.70 13.29 4.03
C LYS A 58 -7.99 12.28 3.15
N VAL A 59 -6.74 12.00 3.47
CA VAL A 59 -5.90 11.08 2.72
C VAL A 59 -5.32 10.08 3.71
N ASN A 60 -5.33 8.79 3.38
CA ASN A 60 -4.72 7.77 4.22
C ASN A 60 -3.76 6.85 3.48
N CYS A 61 -3.56 7.06 2.20
CA CYS A 61 -2.50 6.38 1.45
C CYS A 61 -2.09 7.20 0.23
N MET A 62 -0.85 6.99 -0.22
CA MET A 62 -0.27 7.72 -1.34
C MET A 62 0.56 6.77 -2.19
N SER A 63 0.74 7.11 -3.48
CA SER A 63 1.71 6.45 -4.35
C SER A 63 3.04 7.20 -4.35
N CYS A 64 4.10 6.57 -4.85
CA CYS A 64 5.40 7.22 -5.01
C CYS A 64 5.35 8.43 -5.96
N GLY A 65 4.42 8.42 -6.90
CA GLY A 65 4.20 9.54 -7.83
C GLY A 65 3.44 10.70 -7.23
N GLY A 66 3.02 10.61 -5.97
CA GLY A 66 2.30 11.68 -5.29
C GLY A 66 0.78 11.60 -5.40
N ALA A 67 0.24 10.58 -6.05
CA ALA A 67 -1.21 10.37 -6.07
C ALA A 67 -1.71 10.08 -4.66
N GLN A 68 -2.82 10.71 -4.27
CA GLN A 68 -3.36 10.64 -2.90
C GLN A 68 -4.73 9.98 -2.94
N PHE A 69 -4.98 9.07 -2.00
CA PHE A 69 -6.22 8.31 -1.95
C PHE A 69 -6.77 8.23 -0.53
N LEU A 70 -8.09 8.09 -0.44
CA LEU A 70 -8.77 7.78 0.80
C LEU A 70 -9.41 6.39 0.69
N ILE A 71 -8.92 5.46 1.48
CA ILE A 71 -9.50 4.13 1.58
C ILE A 71 -10.57 4.18 2.66
N ARG A 72 -11.83 4.08 2.26
CA ARG A 72 -12.95 4.17 3.18
C ARG A 72 -13.21 2.87 3.92
N ASN A 73 -13.10 1.75 3.23
CA ASN A 73 -13.29 0.45 3.86
C ASN A 73 -11.93 -0.05 4.40
N LYS A 74 -11.70 0.18 5.68
CA LYS A 74 -10.45 -0.18 6.34
C LYS A 74 -10.25 -1.68 6.51
N ARG A 75 -11.26 -2.48 6.23
CA ARG A 75 -11.16 -3.95 6.22
C ARG A 75 -10.83 -4.51 4.85
N SER A 76 -10.61 -3.66 3.86
CA SER A 76 -10.26 -4.10 2.50
C SER A 76 -9.02 -4.98 2.50
N ILE A 77 -9.07 -6.03 1.70
CA ILE A 77 -7.93 -6.92 1.51
C ILE A 77 -6.88 -6.19 0.68
N VAL A 78 -5.65 -6.22 1.16
CA VAL A 78 -4.49 -5.65 0.48
C VAL A 78 -3.32 -6.61 0.55
N TRP A 79 -2.29 -6.35 -0.25
CA TRP A 79 -1.05 -7.11 -0.26
C TRP A 79 0.07 -6.20 0.21
N LYS A 80 0.66 -6.54 1.34
CA LYS A 80 1.76 -5.78 1.94
C LYS A 80 3.10 -6.36 1.49
N ILE A 81 4.03 -5.51 1.05
CA ILE A 81 5.39 -5.97 0.78
C ILE A 81 6.15 -6.11 2.10
N ILE A 82 6.81 -7.26 2.29
CA ILE A 82 7.45 -7.57 3.58
C ILE A 82 8.97 -7.66 3.49
N LEU A 83 9.54 -7.87 2.31
CA LEU A 83 10.98 -8.12 2.18
C LEU A 83 11.65 -7.28 1.10
N LYS A 84 11.08 -6.14 0.73
CA LYS A 84 11.64 -5.33 -0.36
C LYS A 84 13.11 -4.96 -0.13
N GLY A 85 13.45 -4.50 1.07
CA GLY A 85 14.82 -4.05 1.37
C GLY A 85 15.81 -5.19 1.52
N GLU A 86 15.34 -6.36 1.91
CA GLU A 86 16.19 -7.51 2.20
C GLU A 86 16.56 -8.31 0.95
N LEU A 87 15.84 -8.11 -0.13
CA LEU A 87 16.08 -8.79 -1.39
C LEU A 87 17.10 -8.06 -2.27
N LEU A 88 17.52 -6.91 -1.84
CA LEU A 88 18.56 -6.14 -2.51
C LEU A 88 19.93 -6.40 -1.85
#